data_9f1df59d1dbb86fa3cdd4d8200934674
#
_entry.id   9f1df59d1dbb86fa3cdd4d8200934674
#
_cell.length_a   1.000
_cell.length_b   1.000
_cell.length_c   1.000
_cell.angle_alpha   90.00
_cell.angle_beta   90.00
_cell.angle_gamma   90.00
#
_symmetry.space_group_name_H-M   'P 1'
#
loop_
_entity.id
_entity.type
_entity.pdbx_description
1 polymer ?
#
loop_
_entity_poly.entity_id
_entity_poly.type
_entity_poly.pdbx_seq_one_letter_code
_entity_poly.pdbx_strand_id
1 'polypeptide(L)'
;IAIDDVNPLKGWRIFGDKTEKYLFDLNKTFGVKFTLFIPSNYHNEAPISNDKNWITDLKDSGIFELAAHGHYHQTSNPKQLGEMEFAELNNEQDIQDRIKLMFEEWNKVGIKPIGWRNPGWICHPLAKKYLEDKFEYAALHYDHNNNLKWKLKEIFGADGIHETNITTHKDNI
;
A
#
# COMPACT_ATOMS: atom_id res chain seq x y z
N ILE A 1 7.05 -10.39 -2.62
CA ILE A 1 6.95 -9.39 -3.72
C ILE A 1 5.86 -8.40 -3.37
N ALA A 2 6.14 -7.09 -3.54
CA ALA A 2 5.20 -6.02 -3.26
C ALA A 2 4.60 -5.47 -4.57
N ILE A 3 3.29 -5.19 -4.56
CA ILE A 3 2.55 -4.62 -5.68
C ILE A 3 1.74 -3.44 -5.17
N ASP A 4 1.94 -2.27 -5.75
CA ASP A 4 1.27 -1.03 -5.38
C ASP A 4 0.00 -0.81 -6.22
N ASP A 5 -0.82 0.15 -5.81
CA ASP A 5 -2.01 0.64 -6.51
C ASP A 5 -3.08 -0.41 -6.79
N VAL A 6 -3.08 -1.48 -6.02
CA VAL A 6 -4.08 -2.54 -6.16
C VAL A 6 -5.45 -2.00 -5.74
N ASN A 7 -6.41 -2.05 -6.63
CA ASN A 7 -7.74 -1.48 -6.41
C ASN A 7 -8.82 -2.26 -7.20
N PRO A 8 -10.11 -2.13 -6.88
CA PRO A 8 -11.17 -2.88 -7.56
C PRO A 8 -11.44 -2.40 -9.00
N LEU A 9 -10.93 -1.25 -9.42
CA LEU A 9 -11.06 -0.82 -10.80
C LEU A 9 -10.18 -1.67 -11.74
N LYS A 10 -10.62 -1.85 -12.95
CA LYS A 10 -9.88 -2.64 -13.95
C LYS A 10 -8.49 -2.07 -14.31
N GLY A 11 -8.20 -0.83 -13.92
CA GLY A 11 -6.97 -0.12 -14.28
C GLY A 11 -5.68 -0.67 -13.67
N TRP A 12 -5.70 -1.24 -12.45
CA TRP A 12 -4.50 -1.86 -11.87
C TRP A 12 -4.14 -3.20 -12.52
N ARG A 13 -5.08 -3.75 -13.23
CA ARG A 13 -4.94 -5.02 -13.95
C ARG A 13 -4.17 -4.79 -15.24
N ILE A 14 -2.86 -4.60 -15.12
CA ILE A 14 -1.94 -4.33 -16.25
C ILE A 14 -2.17 -5.31 -17.42
N PHE A 15 -2.54 -6.55 -17.11
CA PHE A 15 -2.89 -7.56 -18.10
C PHE A 15 -4.41 -7.78 -18.20
N GLY A 16 -5.21 -6.79 -17.86
CA GLY A 16 -6.66 -6.90 -17.75
C GLY A 16 -7.08 -7.85 -16.64
N ASP A 17 -8.15 -8.61 -16.85
CA ASP A 17 -8.67 -9.56 -15.86
C ASP A 17 -7.74 -10.75 -15.56
N LYS A 18 -6.56 -10.79 -16.19
CA LYS A 18 -5.60 -11.88 -16.03
C LYS A 18 -4.54 -11.64 -14.97
N THR A 19 -4.40 -10.41 -14.45
CA THR A 19 -3.33 -10.08 -13.48
C THR A 19 -3.37 -11.02 -12.27
N GLU A 20 -4.52 -11.17 -11.65
CA GLU A 20 -4.69 -12.06 -10.50
C GLU A 20 -4.32 -13.51 -10.85
N LYS A 21 -4.76 -13.98 -12.02
CA LYS A 21 -4.39 -15.32 -12.49
C LYS A 21 -2.89 -15.49 -12.61
N TYR A 22 -2.15 -14.52 -13.13
CA TYR A 22 -0.70 -14.58 -13.18
C TYR A 22 -0.06 -14.67 -11.80
N LEU A 23 -0.57 -13.94 -10.83
CA LEU A 23 -0.07 -14.00 -9.46
C LEU A 23 -0.33 -15.37 -8.82
N PHE A 24 -1.51 -15.94 -9.05
CA PHE A 24 -1.83 -17.31 -8.63
C PHE A 24 -0.93 -18.34 -9.31
N ASP A 25 -0.69 -18.21 -10.61
CA ASP A 25 0.19 -19.10 -11.36
C ASP A 25 1.66 -19.01 -10.87
N LEU A 26 2.14 -17.80 -10.54
CA LEU A 26 3.46 -17.59 -9.94
C LEU A 26 3.55 -18.23 -8.55
N ASN A 27 2.54 -18.06 -7.72
CA ASN A 27 2.50 -18.72 -6.42
C ASN A 27 2.52 -20.24 -6.57
N LYS A 28 1.68 -20.79 -7.44
CA LYS A 28 1.60 -22.23 -7.68
C LYS A 28 2.92 -22.83 -8.18
N THR A 29 3.64 -22.08 -9.02
CA THR A 29 4.87 -22.56 -9.65
C THR A 29 6.09 -22.42 -8.74
N PHE A 30 6.17 -21.30 -8.02
CA PHE A 30 7.38 -20.89 -7.31
C PHE A 30 7.19 -20.70 -5.81
N GLY A 31 5.97 -20.86 -5.28
CA GLY A 31 5.67 -20.61 -3.87
C GLY A 31 5.71 -19.13 -3.46
N VAL A 32 5.71 -18.21 -4.43
CA VAL A 32 5.83 -16.77 -4.18
C VAL A 32 4.59 -16.24 -3.50
N LYS A 33 4.78 -15.44 -2.44
CA LYS A 33 3.72 -14.66 -1.81
C LYS A 33 3.87 -13.18 -2.11
N PHE A 34 2.75 -12.45 -2.01
CA PHE A 34 2.68 -11.05 -2.43
C PHE A 34 2.10 -10.21 -1.32
N THR A 35 2.65 -9.00 -1.16
CA THR A 35 2.02 -7.93 -0.39
C THR A 35 1.34 -6.98 -1.38
N LEU A 36 0.05 -6.80 -1.22
CA LEU A 36 -0.75 -5.89 -2.04
C LEU A 36 -0.98 -4.59 -1.26
N PHE A 37 -0.43 -3.50 -1.73
CA PHE A 37 -0.65 -2.17 -1.18
C PHE A 37 -1.88 -1.54 -1.85
N ILE A 38 -2.93 -1.37 -1.06
CA ILE A 38 -4.29 -1.07 -1.52
C ILE A 38 -4.73 0.29 -1.02
N PRO A 39 -4.93 1.29 -1.90
CA PRO A 39 -5.65 2.51 -1.55
C PRO A 39 -7.09 2.17 -1.18
N SER A 40 -7.57 2.65 -0.03
CA SER A 40 -8.88 2.23 0.47
C SER A 40 -10.07 2.81 -0.31
N ASN A 41 -9.84 3.88 -1.09
CA ASN A 41 -10.82 4.46 -2.03
C ASN A 41 -10.09 5.13 -3.20
N TYR A 42 -9.47 4.33 -4.06
CA TYR A 42 -8.61 4.82 -5.13
C TYR A 42 -9.29 5.90 -5.97
N HIS A 43 -8.63 7.06 -6.08
CA HIS A 43 -9.07 8.26 -6.81
C HIS A 43 -10.48 8.76 -6.43
N ASN A 44 -10.97 8.45 -5.22
CA ASN A 44 -12.32 8.72 -4.77
C ASN A 44 -13.43 8.09 -5.65
N GLU A 45 -13.09 7.05 -6.37
CA GLU A 45 -13.99 6.36 -7.31
C GLU A 45 -14.17 4.89 -6.98
N ALA A 46 -13.23 4.31 -6.23
CA ALA A 46 -13.17 2.88 -5.99
C ALA A 46 -12.98 2.52 -4.51
N PRO A 47 -13.97 2.80 -3.65
CA PRO A 47 -13.91 2.34 -2.27
C PRO A 47 -13.92 0.82 -2.23
N ILE A 48 -13.00 0.23 -1.46
CA ILE A 48 -12.88 -1.23 -1.37
C ILE A 48 -14.13 -1.90 -0.81
N SER A 49 -14.96 -1.16 -0.07
CA SER A 49 -16.24 -1.65 0.45
C SER A 49 -17.30 -1.87 -0.63
N ASN A 50 -17.13 -1.31 -1.82
CA ASN A 50 -18.04 -1.54 -2.94
C ASN A 50 -17.86 -2.92 -3.57
N ASP A 51 -16.70 -3.55 -3.38
CA ASP A 51 -16.41 -4.90 -3.88
C ASP A 51 -15.85 -5.79 -2.75
N LYS A 52 -16.71 -6.05 -1.76
CA LYS A 52 -16.31 -6.86 -0.59
C LYS A 52 -15.90 -8.28 -0.97
N ASN A 53 -16.52 -8.86 -1.96
CA ASN A 53 -16.18 -10.21 -2.39
C ASN A 53 -14.76 -10.25 -2.93
N TRP A 54 -14.41 -9.31 -3.81
CA TRP A 54 -13.07 -9.22 -4.36
C TRP A 54 -11.96 -9.12 -3.28
N ILE A 55 -12.12 -8.20 -2.31
CA ILE A 55 -11.11 -8.02 -1.26
C ILE A 55 -11.05 -9.22 -0.30
N THR A 56 -12.20 -9.85 -0.05
CA THR A 56 -12.28 -11.05 0.79
C THR A 56 -11.61 -12.24 0.09
N ASP A 57 -11.88 -12.43 -1.19
CA ASP A 57 -11.26 -13.49 -2.00
C ASP A 57 -9.73 -13.37 -2.04
N LEU A 58 -9.21 -12.13 -2.19
CA LEU A 58 -7.77 -11.88 -2.10
C LEU A 58 -7.21 -12.30 -0.74
N LYS A 59 -7.85 -11.88 0.36
CA LYS A 59 -7.44 -12.23 1.72
C LYS A 59 -7.47 -13.73 1.95
N ASP A 60 -8.56 -14.38 1.59
CA ASP A 60 -8.80 -15.79 1.89
C ASP A 60 -8.01 -16.75 1.00
N SER A 61 -7.43 -16.25 -0.08
CA SER A 61 -6.52 -17.01 -0.94
C SER A 61 -5.27 -17.54 -0.22
N GLY A 62 -4.84 -16.88 0.86
CA GLY A 62 -3.65 -17.23 1.64
C GLY A 62 -2.31 -16.95 0.95
N ILE A 63 -2.33 -16.34 -0.24
CA ILE A 63 -1.11 -15.94 -0.98
C ILE A 63 -0.87 -14.44 -0.95
N PHE A 64 -1.88 -13.65 -0.58
CA PHE A 64 -1.78 -12.21 -0.51
C PHE A 64 -1.81 -11.73 0.95
N GLU A 65 -0.89 -10.85 1.26
CA GLU A 65 -0.99 -9.94 2.39
C GLU A 65 -1.60 -8.64 1.91
N LEU A 66 -2.60 -8.14 2.64
CA LEU A 66 -3.26 -6.89 2.31
C LEU A 66 -2.73 -5.77 3.21
N ALA A 67 -2.13 -4.77 2.61
CA ALA A 67 -1.53 -3.63 3.28
C ALA A 67 -2.15 -2.32 2.78
N ALA A 68 -2.12 -1.28 3.62
CA ALA A 68 -2.70 0.01 3.27
C ALA A 68 -1.78 0.82 2.34
N HIS A 69 -2.38 1.55 1.39
CA HIS A 69 -1.69 2.44 0.45
C HIS A 69 -2.38 3.81 0.36
N GLY A 70 -2.65 4.41 1.51
CA GLY A 70 -3.43 5.64 1.57
C GLY A 70 -4.93 5.41 1.43
N HIS A 71 -5.65 6.53 1.30
CA HIS A 71 -7.09 6.52 1.08
C HIS A 71 -7.43 6.75 -0.39
N TYR A 72 -7.10 7.93 -0.92
CA TYR A 72 -7.41 8.27 -2.30
C TYR A 72 -6.25 8.05 -3.28
N HIS A 73 -5.04 7.86 -2.79
CA HIS A 73 -3.79 7.90 -3.58
C HIS A 73 -3.50 9.27 -4.20
N GLN A 74 -4.39 10.23 -4.07
CA GLN A 74 -4.30 11.59 -4.58
C GLN A 74 -4.42 12.61 -3.45
N THR A 75 -3.93 13.81 -3.70
CA THR A 75 -4.28 14.97 -2.90
C THR A 75 -5.74 15.37 -3.11
N SER A 76 -6.27 16.20 -2.22
CA SER A 76 -7.64 16.71 -2.28
C SER A 76 -7.94 17.60 -3.49
N ASN A 77 -6.92 17.98 -4.28
CA ASN A 77 -7.09 18.79 -5.48
C ASN A 77 -7.00 17.93 -6.75
N PRO A 78 -8.13 17.54 -7.36
CA PRO A 78 -8.15 16.71 -8.57
C PRO A 78 -7.51 17.39 -9.80
N LYS A 79 -7.15 18.67 -9.71
CA LYS A 79 -6.44 19.40 -10.76
C LYS A 79 -4.92 19.38 -10.59
N GLN A 80 -4.43 19.00 -9.42
CA GLN A 80 -3.02 18.70 -9.21
C GLN A 80 -2.83 17.21 -9.40
N LEU A 81 -2.06 16.85 -10.40
CA LEU A 81 -1.65 15.47 -10.71
C LEU A 81 -0.67 14.93 -9.64
N GLY A 82 -0.97 15.16 -8.36
CA GLY A 82 -0.19 14.69 -7.24
C GLY A 82 -0.66 13.30 -6.83
N GLU A 83 0.12 12.29 -7.12
CA GLU A 83 -0.12 10.92 -6.64
C GLU A 83 0.50 10.68 -5.26
N MET A 84 0.87 11.73 -4.53
CA MET A 84 1.62 11.66 -3.28
C MET A 84 0.75 12.12 -2.10
N GLU A 85 -0.33 11.41 -1.83
CA GLU A 85 -1.37 11.79 -0.88
C GLU A 85 -0.84 12.35 0.44
N PHE A 86 0.01 11.60 1.14
CA PHE A 86 0.55 12.03 2.45
C PHE A 86 1.85 12.81 2.37
N ALA A 87 2.41 13.03 1.21
CA ALA A 87 3.54 13.94 1.04
C ALA A 87 3.06 15.40 0.93
N GLU A 88 1.88 15.61 0.37
CA GLU A 88 1.33 16.94 0.08
C GLU A 88 0.37 17.44 1.18
N LEU A 89 -0.22 16.54 1.97
CA LEU A 89 -1.00 16.93 3.15
C LEU A 89 -0.07 17.42 4.25
N ASN A 90 -0.11 18.73 4.52
CA ASN A 90 0.75 19.39 5.50
C ASN A 90 -0.03 19.98 6.69
N ASN A 91 -1.33 19.90 6.68
CA ASN A 91 -2.20 20.28 7.78
C ASN A 91 -2.53 19.08 8.65
N GLU A 92 -2.38 19.22 9.97
CA GLU A 92 -2.58 18.13 10.92
C GLU A 92 -4.00 17.56 10.89
N GLN A 93 -5.00 18.41 10.83
CA GLN A 93 -6.40 17.98 10.80
C GLN A 93 -6.71 17.20 9.50
N ASP A 94 -6.26 17.70 8.36
CA ASP A 94 -6.47 17.05 7.07
C ASP A 94 -5.82 15.65 7.02
N ILE A 95 -4.63 15.54 7.62
CA ILE A 95 -3.92 14.26 7.75
C ILE A 95 -4.73 13.29 8.62
N GLN A 96 -5.18 13.73 9.79
CA GLN A 96 -5.95 12.88 10.70
C GLN A 96 -7.28 12.44 10.09
N ASP A 97 -7.99 13.36 9.44
CA ASP A 97 -9.26 13.06 8.75
C ASP A 97 -9.04 12.05 7.61
N ARG A 98 -7.96 12.19 6.85
CA ARG A 98 -7.62 11.25 5.78
C ARG A 98 -7.27 9.86 6.31
N ILE A 99 -6.51 9.79 7.39
CA ILE A 99 -6.20 8.52 8.08
C ILE A 99 -7.47 7.88 8.62
N LYS A 100 -8.36 8.66 9.21
CA LYS A 100 -9.65 8.18 9.70
C LYS A 100 -10.49 7.58 8.57
N LEU A 101 -10.66 8.27 7.46
CA LEU A 101 -11.38 7.78 6.28
C LEU A 101 -10.79 6.47 5.75
N MET A 102 -9.47 6.37 5.70
CA MET A 102 -8.78 5.14 5.29
C MET A 102 -9.18 3.95 6.18
N PHE A 103 -9.10 4.10 7.50
CA PHE A 103 -9.44 3.02 8.42
C PHE A 103 -10.94 2.72 8.46
N GLU A 104 -11.80 3.72 8.31
CA GLU A 104 -13.25 3.49 8.20
C GLU A 104 -13.58 2.59 7.00
N GLU A 105 -12.89 2.78 5.87
CA GLU A 105 -13.11 1.98 4.68
C GLU A 105 -12.64 0.53 4.87
N TRP A 106 -11.46 0.33 5.47
CA TRP A 106 -10.96 -1.00 5.83
C TRP A 106 -11.87 -1.71 6.85
N ASN A 107 -12.43 -0.97 7.81
CA ASN A 107 -13.37 -1.52 8.80
C ASN A 107 -14.68 -2.00 8.15
N LYS A 108 -15.17 -1.32 7.11
CA LYS A 108 -16.39 -1.75 6.37
C LYS A 108 -16.24 -3.11 5.73
N VAL A 109 -15.04 -3.51 5.35
CA VAL A 109 -14.74 -4.83 4.79
C VAL A 109 -14.30 -5.85 5.84
N GLY A 110 -14.17 -5.45 7.11
CA GLY A 110 -13.78 -6.34 8.21
C GLY A 110 -12.32 -6.80 8.15
N ILE A 111 -11.45 -6.02 7.51
CA ILE A 111 -10.02 -6.33 7.35
C ILE A 111 -9.20 -5.26 8.06
N LYS A 112 -8.24 -5.69 8.87
CA LYS A 112 -7.24 -4.81 9.48
C LYS A 112 -5.93 -4.95 8.68
N PRO A 113 -5.50 -3.93 7.92
CA PRO A 113 -4.20 -3.97 7.26
C PRO A 113 -3.10 -3.91 8.31
N ILE A 114 -2.11 -4.78 8.21
CA ILE A 114 -0.99 -4.85 9.16
C ILE A 114 0.22 -4.01 8.74
N GLY A 115 0.33 -3.72 7.46
CA GLY A 115 1.39 -2.89 6.89
C GLY A 115 0.85 -1.72 6.09
N TRP A 116 1.74 -0.77 5.80
CA TRP A 116 1.40 0.33 4.93
C TRP A 116 2.59 0.80 4.08
N ARG A 117 2.27 1.38 2.94
CA ARG A 117 3.20 2.14 2.09
C ARG A 117 2.55 3.45 1.71
N ASN A 118 3.35 4.51 1.72
CA ASN A 118 2.84 5.82 1.32
C ASN A 118 2.66 5.93 -0.19
N PRO A 119 1.53 6.44 -0.68
CA PRO A 119 1.38 6.80 -2.08
C PRO A 119 2.51 7.71 -2.55
N GLY A 120 3.07 7.43 -3.73
CA GLY A 120 4.23 8.15 -4.26
C GLY A 120 5.52 7.96 -3.45
N TRP A 121 5.55 7.03 -2.49
CA TRP A 121 6.73 6.62 -1.73
C TRP A 121 7.30 7.67 -0.77
N ILE A 122 6.73 8.86 -0.73
CA ILE A 122 7.15 9.98 0.11
C ILE A 122 6.06 10.29 1.13
N CYS A 123 6.45 10.48 2.39
CA CYS A 123 5.55 10.78 3.48
C CYS A 123 5.98 12.07 4.18
N HIS A 124 5.04 13.01 4.36
CA HIS A 124 5.30 14.18 5.18
C HIS A 124 5.59 13.75 6.63
N PRO A 125 6.61 14.34 7.32
CA PRO A 125 6.98 13.93 8.67
C PRO A 125 5.82 13.93 9.66
N LEU A 126 4.89 14.87 9.51
CA LEU A 126 3.70 14.94 10.35
C LEU A 126 2.75 13.75 10.11
N ALA A 127 2.51 13.37 8.85
CA ALA A 127 1.71 12.20 8.53
C ALA A 127 2.37 10.91 9.01
N LYS A 128 3.69 10.81 8.87
CA LYS A 128 4.47 9.69 9.38
C LYS A 128 4.24 9.48 10.87
N LYS A 129 4.29 10.54 11.68
CA LYS A 129 4.04 10.49 13.12
C LYS A 129 2.70 9.83 13.48
N TYR A 130 1.63 10.09 12.69
CA TYR A 130 0.30 9.53 12.93
C TYR A 130 0.11 8.12 12.38
N LEU A 131 0.95 7.69 11.46
CA LEU A 131 0.83 6.39 10.80
C LEU A 131 1.73 5.32 11.43
N GLU A 132 2.91 5.68 11.95
CA GLU A 132 3.90 4.73 12.47
C GLU A 132 3.35 3.76 13.51
N ASP A 133 2.54 4.25 14.46
CA ASP A 133 2.01 3.44 15.54
C ASP A 133 0.76 2.62 15.15
N LYS A 134 0.25 2.79 13.95
CA LYS A 134 -0.99 2.13 13.50
C LYS A 134 -0.77 0.82 12.77
N PHE A 135 0.44 0.58 12.32
CA PHE A 135 0.81 -0.57 11.51
C PHE A 135 1.99 -1.31 12.13
N GLU A 136 2.08 -2.60 11.86
CA GLU A 136 3.21 -3.42 12.32
C GLU A 136 4.49 -3.10 11.55
N TYR A 137 4.36 -2.65 10.30
CA TYR A 137 5.48 -2.19 9.49
C TYR A 137 5.07 -1.09 8.51
N ALA A 138 6.07 -0.31 8.08
CA ALA A 138 5.95 0.67 7.02
C ALA A 138 7.00 0.41 5.94
N ALA A 139 6.55 0.25 4.68
CA ALA A 139 7.43 0.12 3.52
C ALA A 139 7.61 1.50 2.87
N LEU A 140 8.51 2.32 3.43
CA LEU A 140 8.78 3.67 2.96
C LEU A 140 9.95 3.68 1.98
N HIS A 141 9.94 4.64 1.06
CA HIS A 141 11.08 4.88 0.19
C HIS A 141 12.27 5.41 1.02
N TYR A 142 13.47 4.99 0.66
CA TYR A 142 14.68 5.52 1.24
C TYR A 142 14.87 6.96 0.78
N ASP A 143 14.81 7.91 1.70
CA ASP A 143 15.28 9.27 1.44
C ASP A 143 16.80 9.30 1.57
N HIS A 144 17.48 9.48 0.45
CA HIS A 144 18.95 9.57 0.40
C HIS A 144 19.53 10.63 1.34
N ASN A 145 18.74 11.61 1.73
CA ASN A 145 19.18 12.70 2.59
C ASN A 145 19.05 12.39 4.09
N ASN A 146 18.25 11.41 4.49
CA ASN A 146 17.89 11.17 5.88
C ASN A 146 18.34 9.84 6.47
N ASN A 147 19.13 9.03 5.76
CA ASN A 147 19.58 7.71 6.23
C ASN A 147 18.47 6.82 6.81
N LEU A 148 17.24 6.97 6.34
CA LEU A 148 16.12 6.12 6.76
C LEU A 148 16.35 4.72 6.21
N LYS A 149 16.81 3.83 7.07
CA LYS A 149 16.92 2.41 6.74
C LYS A 149 15.52 1.81 6.61
N TRP A 150 15.28 1.04 5.56
CA TRP A 150 14.13 0.18 5.44
C TRP A 150 14.11 -0.79 6.62
N LYS A 151 13.08 -0.73 7.43
CA LYS A 151 12.78 -1.81 8.37
C LYS A 151 11.61 -2.58 7.79
N LEU A 152 11.92 -3.60 7.01
CA LEU A 152 10.96 -4.65 6.75
C LEU A 152 10.93 -5.52 7.99
N LYS A 153 9.85 -5.45 8.76
CA LYS A 153 9.58 -6.45 9.78
C LYS A 153 9.16 -7.71 9.02
N GLU A 154 9.80 -8.79 9.28
CA GLU A 154 9.57 -10.04 8.56
C GLU A 154 8.15 -10.55 8.81
N ILE A 155 7.32 -10.59 7.77
CA ILE A 155 5.90 -10.87 7.85
C ILE A 155 5.63 -12.38 7.94
N PHE A 156 6.61 -13.22 7.66
CA PHE A 156 6.45 -14.66 7.48
C PHE A 156 7.19 -15.53 8.50
N GLY A 157 7.43 -15.04 9.71
CA GLY A 157 7.86 -15.88 10.83
C GLY A 157 9.26 -16.48 10.71
N ALA A 158 10.16 -15.86 9.99
CA ALA A 158 11.58 -16.15 10.08
C ALA A 158 12.25 -15.21 11.08
N ASP A 159 13.03 -15.78 12.00
CA ASP A 159 13.76 -15.02 13.01
C ASP A 159 14.92 -14.25 12.38
N GLY A 160 14.67 -12.98 12.03
CA GLY A 160 15.73 -12.11 11.57
C GLY A 160 15.24 -10.94 10.71
N ILE A 161 15.75 -9.76 10.99
CA ILE A 161 15.60 -8.60 10.12
C ILE A 161 16.66 -8.74 9.03
N HIS A 162 16.30 -9.20 7.86
CA HIS A 162 17.18 -9.10 6.71
C HIS A 162 17.15 -7.67 6.20
N GLU A 163 18.24 -6.92 6.44
CA GLU A 163 18.49 -5.67 5.74
C GLU A 163 18.75 -6.00 4.26
N THR A 164 17.70 -5.96 3.44
CA THR A 164 17.92 -5.94 2.00
C THR A 164 18.36 -4.55 1.61
N ASN A 165 19.64 -4.38 1.31
CA ASN A 165 20.14 -3.21 0.59
C ASN A 165 19.56 -3.29 -0.83
N ILE A 166 18.40 -2.67 -1.03
CA ILE A 166 17.92 -2.42 -2.38
C ILE A 166 18.74 -1.26 -2.91
N THR A 167 19.81 -1.58 -3.59
CA THR A 167 20.48 -0.65 -4.48
C THR A 167 19.49 -0.33 -5.60
N THR A 168 18.91 0.85 -5.55
CA THR A 168 18.20 1.38 -6.72
C THR A 168 19.22 1.56 -7.81
N HIS A 169 19.21 0.71 -8.82
CA HIS A 169 19.92 0.98 -10.04
C HIS A 169 19.28 2.22 -10.68
N LYS A 170 19.92 3.36 -10.48
CA LYS A 170 19.77 4.54 -11.31
C LYS A 170 20.61 4.36 -12.56
N ASP A 171 20.34 3.41 -13.39
CA ASP A 171 20.97 3.40 -14.69
C ASP A 171 20.07 2.70 -15.69
N ASN A 172 19.70 3.48 -16.69
CA ASN A 172 19.09 3.13 -17.97
C ASN A 172 17.55 3.10 -17.99
N ILE A 173 16.98 4.29 -18.08
CA ILE A 173 16.03 4.60 -19.16
C ILE A 173 16.45 5.90 -19.82
#